data_a5d65da732ae15330055a88b2646a741
#
_entry.id   a5d65da732ae15330055a88b2646a741
#
_cell.length_a   1.000
_cell.length_b   1.000
_cell.length_c   1.000
_cell.angle_alpha   90.00
_cell.angle_beta   90.00
_cell.angle_gamma   90.00
#
_symmetry.space_group_name_H-M   'P 1'
#
loop_
_entity.id
_entity.type
_entity.pdbx_description
1 polymer ?
#
loop_
_entity_poly.entity_id
_entity_poly.type
_entity_poly.pdbx_seq_one_letter_code
_entity_poly.pdbx_strand_id
1 'polypeptide(L)'
;MAYVGRFATTRAKLASYLARKLRERGWDAPRAPATDALVEKLAGLGYVDDAAYALAKARSLGARGYGRRRVTQALRQAGVGEEDGRAADDNARAEAVTAALLFARRKRIGPFALERPDPEDRERALAAMLRAGHDFALARRVLDLPPGSIDDPREPGDFLSDEHR
;
A
#
# COMPACT_ATOMS: atom_id res chain seq x y z
N MET A 1 -10.63 -24.01 -9.84
CA MET A 1 -9.81 -23.19 -10.75
C MET A 1 -10.36 -21.77 -10.98
N ALA A 2 -11.65 -21.49 -10.84
CA ALA A 2 -12.22 -20.16 -11.14
C ALA A 2 -11.75 -19.00 -10.22
N TYR A 3 -11.29 -19.24 -9.01
CA TYR A 3 -10.90 -18.19 -8.05
C TYR A 3 -9.55 -17.55 -8.40
N VAL A 4 -8.51 -18.36 -8.56
CA VAL A 4 -7.15 -17.85 -8.87
C VAL A 4 -7.01 -17.33 -10.31
N GLY A 5 -7.89 -17.73 -11.22
CA GLY A 5 -7.90 -17.22 -12.61
C GLY A 5 -8.59 -15.85 -12.76
N ARG A 6 -9.31 -15.36 -11.73
CA ARG A 6 -10.06 -14.08 -11.79
C ARG A 6 -9.49 -12.98 -10.94
N PHE A 7 -8.75 -13.31 -9.87
CA PHE A 7 -8.31 -12.33 -8.90
C PHE A 7 -6.85 -12.56 -8.50
N ALA A 8 -6.04 -11.52 -8.55
CA ALA A 8 -4.74 -11.54 -7.92
C ALA A 8 -4.93 -11.81 -6.41
N THR A 9 -4.29 -12.87 -5.91
CA THR A 9 -4.47 -13.35 -4.54
C THR A 9 -3.11 -13.72 -3.93
N THR A 10 -3.07 -13.96 -2.62
CA THR A 10 -1.89 -14.46 -1.91
C THR A 10 -2.12 -15.90 -1.45
N ARG A 11 -1.01 -16.62 -1.13
CA ARG A 11 -1.08 -17.95 -0.52
C ARG A 11 -2.00 -17.94 0.70
N ALA A 12 -1.84 -16.97 1.60
CA ALA A 12 -2.65 -16.85 2.82
C ALA A 12 -4.13 -16.63 2.52
N LYS A 13 -4.46 -15.78 1.55
CA LYS A 13 -5.85 -15.55 1.13
C LYS A 13 -6.47 -16.79 0.47
N LEU A 14 -5.70 -17.49 -0.36
CA LEU A 14 -6.15 -18.73 -0.97
C LEU A 14 -6.41 -19.82 0.09
N ALA A 15 -5.49 -19.99 1.05
CA ALA A 15 -5.67 -20.92 2.17
C ALA A 15 -6.94 -20.59 2.98
N SER A 16 -7.14 -19.32 3.32
CA SER A 16 -8.35 -18.85 4.02
C SER A 16 -9.63 -19.10 3.22
N TYR A 17 -9.59 -18.88 1.90
CA TYR A 17 -10.71 -19.18 1.02
C TYR A 17 -11.04 -20.68 1.00
N LEU A 18 -10.04 -21.55 0.86
CA LEU A 18 -10.22 -23.00 0.86
C LEU A 18 -10.76 -23.50 2.21
N ALA A 19 -10.20 -23.03 3.33
CA ALA A 19 -10.68 -23.36 4.66
C ALA A 19 -12.17 -22.97 4.86
N ARG A 20 -12.55 -21.79 4.40
CA ARG A 20 -13.95 -21.34 4.43
C ARG A 20 -14.84 -22.26 3.57
N LYS A 21 -14.41 -22.60 2.36
CA LYS A 21 -15.19 -23.46 1.45
C LYS A 21 -15.38 -24.87 2.01
N LEU A 22 -14.38 -25.42 2.68
CA LEU A 22 -14.50 -26.71 3.35
C LEU A 22 -15.51 -26.65 4.49
N ARG A 23 -15.53 -25.57 5.28
CA ARG A 23 -16.54 -25.39 6.34
C ARG A 23 -17.96 -25.25 5.79
N GLU A 24 -18.12 -24.51 4.68
CA GLU A 24 -19.42 -24.27 4.06
C GLU A 24 -20.02 -25.51 3.38
N ARG A 25 -19.19 -26.34 2.74
CA ARG A 25 -19.64 -27.45 1.89
C ARG A 25 -19.48 -28.83 2.52
N GLY A 26 -18.69 -28.94 3.60
CA GLY A 26 -18.27 -30.22 4.15
C GLY A 26 -17.16 -30.89 3.31
N TRP A 27 -16.72 -32.03 3.80
CA TRP A 27 -15.72 -32.89 3.15
C TRP A 27 -16.06 -34.33 3.44
N ASP A 28 -16.48 -35.06 2.39
CA ASP A 28 -17.01 -36.42 2.53
C ASP A 28 -15.98 -37.53 2.36
N ALA A 29 -14.70 -37.17 2.06
CA ALA A 29 -13.66 -38.17 1.89
C ALA A 29 -13.00 -38.57 3.22
N PRO A 30 -12.56 -39.84 3.36
CA PRO A 30 -11.98 -40.38 4.59
C PRO A 30 -10.69 -39.66 5.03
N ARG A 31 -9.96 -39.08 4.09
CA ARG A 31 -8.71 -38.36 4.35
C ARG A 31 -8.95 -36.87 4.34
N ALA A 32 -8.43 -36.16 5.32
CA ALA A 32 -8.46 -34.69 5.36
C ALA A 32 -7.86 -34.06 4.08
N PRO A 33 -8.45 -32.99 3.57
CA PRO A 33 -7.97 -32.35 2.35
C PRO A 33 -6.59 -31.69 2.60
N ALA A 34 -5.63 -31.96 1.72
CA ALA A 34 -4.30 -31.39 1.76
C ALA A 34 -4.29 -29.96 1.18
N THR A 35 -4.95 -29.01 1.86
CA THR A 35 -5.11 -27.63 1.39
C THR A 35 -3.80 -26.92 1.24
N ASP A 36 -2.86 -27.09 2.16
CA ASP A 36 -1.56 -26.44 2.12
C ASP A 36 -0.72 -26.94 0.92
N ALA A 37 -0.72 -28.24 0.68
CA ALA A 37 -0.07 -28.81 -0.50
C ALA A 37 -0.68 -28.30 -1.82
N LEU A 38 -2.00 -28.06 -1.85
CA LEU A 38 -2.67 -27.46 -3.00
C LEU A 38 -2.26 -26.00 -3.20
N VAL A 39 -2.17 -25.22 -2.12
CA VAL A 39 -1.71 -23.81 -2.16
C VAL A 39 -0.29 -23.75 -2.73
N GLU A 40 0.63 -24.55 -2.19
CA GLU A 40 2.02 -24.60 -2.66
C GLU A 40 2.13 -25.06 -4.11
N LYS A 41 1.35 -26.05 -4.52
CA LYS A 41 1.29 -26.48 -5.92
C LYS A 41 0.83 -25.36 -6.84
N LEU A 42 -0.20 -24.58 -6.46
CA LEU A 42 -0.70 -23.48 -7.27
C LEU A 42 0.30 -22.31 -7.31
N ALA A 43 1.04 -22.07 -6.22
CA ALA A 43 2.13 -21.11 -6.19
C ALA A 43 3.29 -21.56 -7.12
N GLY A 44 3.72 -22.80 -7.03
CA GLY A 44 4.75 -23.37 -7.91
C GLY A 44 4.40 -23.36 -9.40
N LEU A 45 3.12 -23.37 -9.73
CA LEU A 45 2.61 -23.23 -11.10
C LEU A 45 2.39 -21.76 -11.54
N GLY A 46 2.72 -20.80 -10.69
CA GLY A 46 2.58 -19.36 -10.98
C GLY A 46 1.15 -18.81 -10.93
N TYR A 47 0.17 -19.59 -10.44
CA TYR A 47 -1.20 -19.09 -10.25
C TYR A 47 -1.35 -18.16 -9.03
N VAL A 48 -0.41 -18.23 -8.10
CA VAL A 48 -0.33 -17.38 -6.92
C VAL A 48 1.11 -16.90 -6.80
N ASP A 49 1.28 -15.57 -6.81
CA ASP A 49 2.58 -14.90 -6.70
C ASP A 49 2.44 -13.76 -5.69
N ASP A 50 2.92 -14.00 -4.47
CA ASP A 50 2.81 -13.05 -3.36
C ASP A 50 3.66 -11.80 -3.62
N ALA A 51 4.83 -11.93 -4.27
CA ALA A 51 5.70 -10.80 -4.58
C ALA A 51 5.08 -9.89 -5.67
N ALA A 52 4.56 -10.48 -6.74
CA ALA A 52 3.85 -9.72 -7.78
C ALA A 52 2.59 -9.05 -7.22
N TYR A 53 1.82 -9.76 -6.36
CA TYR A 53 0.68 -9.19 -5.65
C TYR A 53 1.09 -7.99 -4.79
N ALA A 54 2.17 -8.14 -4.01
CA ALA A 54 2.68 -7.10 -3.11
C ALA A 54 3.06 -5.83 -3.87
N LEU A 55 3.85 -5.98 -4.94
CA LEU A 55 4.30 -4.86 -5.76
C LEU A 55 3.12 -4.14 -6.45
N ALA A 56 2.19 -4.88 -7.03
CA ALA A 56 0.98 -4.31 -7.63
C ALA A 56 0.13 -3.55 -6.59
N LYS A 57 0.02 -4.10 -5.37
CA LYS A 57 -0.70 -3.45 -4.26
C LYS A 57 -0.02 -2.17 -3.81
N ALA A 58 1.32 -2.17 -3.67
CA ALA A 58 2.10 -0.98 -3.31
C ALA A 58 1.92 0.14 -4.33
N ARG A 59 2.09 -0.16 -5.62
CA ARG A 59 1.87 0.79 -6.73
C ARG A 59 0.45 1.36 -6.72
N SER A 60 -0.56 0.51 -6.55
CA SER A 60 -1.96 0.94 -6.49
C SER A 60 -2.25 1.84 -5.30
N LEU A 61 -1.67 1.58 -4.13
CA LEU A 61 -1.83 2.43 -2.94
C LEU A 61 -1.08 3.74 -3.11
N GLY A 62 0.18 3.72 -3.57
CA GLY A 62 0.99 4.90 -3.84
C GLY A 62 0.33 5.85 -4.83
N ALA A 63 -0.18 5.33 -5.96
CA ALA A 63 -0.91 6.13 -6.95
C ALA A 63 -2.17 6.80 -6.40
N ARG A 64 -2.75 6.27 -5.31
CA ARG A 64 -3.86 6.89 -4.58
C ARG A 64 -3.41 7.82 -3.45
N GLY A 65 -2.10 8.04 -3.31
CA GLY A 65 -1.52 8.90 -2.29
C GLY A 65 -1.47 8.28 -0.89
N TYR A 66 -1.36 6.97 -0.76
CA TYR A 66 -1.14 6.32 0.54
C TYR A 66 0.36 6.10 0.78
N GLY A 67 0.80 6.41 2.01
CA GLY A 67 2.19 6.26 2.41
C GLY A 67 2.60 4.81 2.73
N ARG A 68 3.92 4.63 2.90
CA ARG A 68 4.58 3.33 3.11
C ARG A 68 3.97 2.51 4.26
N ARG A 69 3.65 3.14 5.41
CA ARG A 69 3.04 2.44 6.56
C ARG A 69 1.70 1.79 6.20
N ARG A 70 0.91 2.47 5.35
CA ARG A 70 -0.37 1.93 4.87
C ARG A 70 -0.17 0.77 3.91
N VAL A 71 0.86 0.83 3.05
CA VAL A 71 1.27 -0.28 2.18
C VAL A 71 1.66 -1.50 3.04
N THR A 72 2.59 -1.34 3.96
CA THR A 72 3.04 -2.41 4.87
C THR A 72 1.88 -3.05 5.63
N GLN A 73 0.97 -2.24 6.17
CA GLN A 73 -0.24 -2.73 6.84
C GLN A 73 -1.11 -3.59 5.91
N ALA A 74 -1.33 -3.12 4.66
CA ALA A 74 -2.14 -3.84 3.70
C ALA A 74 -1.52 -5.19 3.27
N LEU A 75 -0.18 -5.24 3.15
CA LEU A 75 0.55 -6.47 2.83
C LEU A 75 0.50 -7.48 3.99
N ARG A 76 0.69 -7.03 5.23
CA ARG A 76 0.52 -7.87 6.42
C ARG A 76 -0.91 -8.45 6.51
N GLN A 77 -1.94 -7.65 6.28
CA GLN A 77 -3.32 -8.10 6.25
C GLN A 77 -3.60 -9.11 5.11
N ALA A 78 -2.82 -9.04 4.02
CA ALA A 78 -2.90 -10.00 2.93
C ALA A 78 -2.08 -11.27 3.18
N GLY A 79 -1.32 -11.36 4.30
CA GLY A 79 -0.47 -12.48 4.64
C GLY A 79 0.79 -12.59 3.77
N VAL A 80 1.25 -11.47 3.20
CA VAL A 80 2.52 -11.42 2.44
C VAL A 80 3.68 -11.45 3.43
N GLY A 81 4.62 -12.37 3.22
CA GLY A 81 5.87 -12.48 3.98
C GLY A 81 6.85 -11.33 3.70
N GLU A 82 7.87 -11.20 4.56
CA GLU A 82 8.86 -10.11 4.43
C GLU A 82 9.64 -10.19 3.12
N GLU A 83 10.05 -11.39 2.72
CA GLU A 83 10.80 -11.60 1.49
C GLU A 83 9.99 -11.19 0.25
N ASP A 84 8.77 -11.71 0.14
CA ASP A 84 7.85 -11.36 -0.96
C ASP A 84 7.43 -9.88 -0.93
N GLY A 85 7.43 -9.26 0.26
CA GLY A 85 7.10 -7.84 0.45
C GLY A 85 8.22 -6.86 0.16
N ARG A 86 9.46 -7.31 -0.02
CA ARG A 86 10.66 -6.44 -0.09
C ARG A 86 10.59 -5.43 -1.24
N ALA A 87 10.35 -5.91 -2.47
CA ALA A 87 10.24 -5.03 -3.64
C ALA A 87 9.09 -4.02 -3.53
N ALA A 88 7.99 -4.40 -2.86
CA ALA A 88 6.87 -3.51 -2.58
C ALA A 88 7.23 -2.41 -1.56
N ASP A 89 8.02 -2.75 -0.55
CA ASP A 89 8.50 -1.78 0.45
C ASP A 89 9.50 -0.80 -0.16
N ASP A 90 10.43 -1.29 -0.98
CA ASP A 90 11.40 -0.45 -1.71
C ASP A 90 10.68 0.50 -2.67
N ASN A 91 9.68 0.03 -3.41
CA ASN A 91 8.85 0.87 -4.26
C ASN A 91 8.11 1.94 -3.44
N ALA A 92 7.49 1.57 -2.30
CA ALA A 92 6.79 2.51 -1.45
C ALA A 92 7.71 3.55 -0.80
N ARG A 93 8.99 3.21 -0.59
CA ARG A 93 10.02 4.14 -0.12
C ARG A 93 10.45 5.09 -1.22
N ALA A 94 10.76 4.59 -2.40
CA ALA A 94 11.15 5.40 -3.55
C ALA A 94 10.05 6.42 -3.94
N GLU A 95 8.78 6.00 -3.87
CA GLU A 95 7.64 6.82 -4.25
C GLU A 95 7.05 7.64 -3.09
N ALA A 96 7.71 7.71 -1.93
CA ALA A 96 7.14 8.30 -0.72
C ALA A 96 6.75 9.77 -0.89
N VAL A 97 7.60 10.57 -1.54
CA VAL A 97 7.35 12.00 -1.79
C VAL A 97 6.19 12.19 -2.74
N THR A 98 6.22 11.52 -3.89
CA THR A 98 5.13 11.55 -4.88
C THR A 98 3.78 11.17 -4.25
N ALA A 99 3.75 10.09 -3.46
CA ALA A 99 2.53 9.67 -2.78
C ALA A 99 2.03 10.71 -1.76
N ALA A 100 2.94 11.36 -1.01
CA ALA A 100 2.58 12.41 -0.06
C ALA A 100 2.00 13.64 -0.76
N LEU A 101 2.59 14.07 -1.87
CA LEU A 101 2.09 15.18 -2.68
C LEU A 101 0.75 14.87 -3.36
N LEU A 102 0.56 13.63 -3.87
CA LEU A 102 -0.73 13.17 -4.39
C LEU A 102 -1.82 13.20 -3.32
N PHE A 103 -1.47 12.80 -2.08
CA PHE A 103 -2.40 12.92 -0.95
C PHE A 103 -2.73 14.38 -0.65
N ALA A 104 -1.71 15.24 -0.57
CA ALA A 104 -1.84 16.66 -0.28
C ALA A 104 -2.72 17.36 -1.33
N ARG A 105 -2.50 17.08 -2.62
CA ARG A 105 -3.32 17.60 -3.73
C ARG A 105 -4.79 17.21 -3.60
N ARG A 106 -5.05 15.92 -3.35
CA ARG A 106 -6.42 15.42 -3.18
C ARG A 106 -7.14 16.05 -1.99
N LYS A 107 -6.39 16.39 -0.93
CA LYS A 107 -6.91 17.01 0.29
C LYS A 107 -6.86 18.53 0.27
N ARG A 108 -6.23 19.14 -0.73
CA ARG A 108 -6.01 20.58 -0.85
C ARG A 108 -5.30 21.14 0.36
N ILE A 109 -4.19 20.49 0.77
CA ILE A 109 -3.36 20.89 1.93
C ILE A 109 -1.93 21.14 1.48
N GLY A 110 -1.14 21.82 2.31
CA GLY A 110 0.24 22.18 2.03
C GLY A 110 0.38 23.00 0.74
N PRO A 111 1.22 22.58 -0.23
CA PRO A 111 1.43 23.34 -1.47
C PRO A 111 0.17 23.45 -2.35
N PHE A 112 -0.85 22.64 -2.11
CA PHE A 112 -2.12 22.65 -2.84
C PHE A 112 -3.28 23.30 -2.08
N ALA A 113 -3.01 23.94 -0.94
CA ALA A 113 -3.98 24.76 -0.24
C ALA A 113 -4.26 26.05 -1.01
N LEU A 114 -5.43 26.64 -0.83
CA LEU A 114 -5.76 27.93 -1.42
C LEU A 114 -5.06 29.10 -0.67
N GLU A 115 -4.95 28.95 0.62
CA GLU A 115 -4.33 29.92 1.52
C GLU A 115 -3.55 29.19 2.62
N ARG A 116 -2.75 29.92 3.37
CA ARG A 116 -1.98 29.36 4.48
C ARG A 116 -2.93 28.93 5.60
N PRO A 117 -2.89 27.64 6.02
CA PRO A 117 -3.80 27.14 7.04
C PRO A 117 -3.49 27.77 8.41
N ASP A 118 -4.52 27.89 9.23
CA ASP A 118 -4.34 28.19 10.65
C ASP A 118 -3.68 27.01 11.41
N PRO A 119 -3.22 27.18 12.64
CA PRO A 119 -2.56 26.11 13.40
C PRO A 119 -3.42 24.85 13.59
N GLU A 120 -4.73 25.02 13.82
CA GLU A 120 -5.64 23.90 14.04
C GLU A 120 -5.86 23.07 12.77
N ASP A 121 -6.07 23.74 11.64
CA ASP A 121 -6.20 23.09 10.34
C ASP A 121 -4.90 22.41 9.91
N ARG A 122 -3.75 23.00 10.25
CA ARG A 122 -2.44 22.38 10.02
C ARG A 122 -2.27 21.10 10.84
N GLU A 123 -2.68 21.07 12.10
CA GLU A 123 -2.64 19.85 12.92
C GLU A 123 -3.59 18.77 12.39
N ARG A 124 -4.80 19.13 11.96
CA ARG A 124 -5.75 18.22 11.32
C ARG A 124 -5.18 17.61 10.04
N ALA A 125 -4.51 18.43 9.22
CA ALA A 125 -3.85 18.00 8.00
C ALA A 125 -2.70 17.01 8.29
N LEU A 126 -1.86 17.30 9.28
CA LEU A 126 -0.78 16.41 9.74
C LEU A 126 -1.33 15.06 10.20
N ALA A 127 -2.34 15.09 11.07
CA ALA A 127 -2.99 13.86 11.53
C ALA A 127 -3.60 13.05 10.38
N ALA A 128 -4.14 13.71 9.35
CA ALA A 128 -4.67 13.04 8.17
C ALA A 128 -3.57 12.36 7.35
N MET A 129 -2.42 12.99 7.15
CA MET A 129 -1.26 12.41 6.48
C MET A 129 -0.71 11.20 7.23
N LEU A 130 -0.58 11.29 8.55
CA LEU A 130 -0.13 10.18 9.39
C LEU A 130 -1.08 8.97 9.31
N ARG A 131 -2.41 9.19 9.36
CA ARG A 131 -3.41 8.13 9.16
C ARG A 131 -3.35 7.52 7.76
N ALA A 132 -2.97 8.30 6.75
CA ALA A 132 -2.75 7.80 5.39
C ALA A 132 -1.44 6.99 5.25
N GLY A 133 -0.62 6.95 6.30
CA GLY A 133 0.60 6.13 6.39
C GLY A 133 1.87 6.83 5.97
N HIS A 134 1.86 8.16 5.85
CA HIS A 134 3.08 8.93 5.59
C HIS A 134 3.96 9.04 6.84
N ASP A 135 5.26 9.21 6.65
CA ASP A 135 6.18 9.49 7.71
C ASP A 135 5.96 10.91 8.28
N PHE A 136 6.26 11.09 9.58
CA PHE A 136 6.03 12.36 10.26
C PHE A 136 6.88 13.49 9.69
N ALA A 137 8.18 13.24 9.46
CA ALA A 137 9.09 14.25 8.93
C ALA A 137 8.67 14.68 7.52
N LEU A 138 8.36 13.69 6.65
CA LEU A 138 7.86 13.96 5.30
C LEU A 138 6.54 14.73 5.33
N ALA A 139 5.59 14.33 6.19
CA ALA A 139 4.30 15.00 6.30
C ALA A 139 4.45 16.47 6.71
N ARG A 140 5.34 16.75 7.69
CA ARG A 140 5.65 18.14 8.10
C ARG A 140 6.25 18.93 6.95
N ARG A 141 7.28 18.39 6.26
CA ARG A 141 7.91 19.06 5.12
C ARG A 141 6.88 19.43 4.04
N VAL A 142 5.99 18.52 3.70
CA VAL A 142 4.91 18.80 2.71
C VAL A 142 3.97 19.91 3.19
N LEU A 143 3.60 19.93 4.47
CA LEU A 143 2.69 20.94 5.02
C LEU A 143 3.36 22.30 5.26
N ASP A 144 4.69 22.36 5.35
CA ASP A 144 5.45 23.59 5.46
C ASP A 144 5.66 24.31 4.12
N LEU A 145 5.43 23.61 3.00
CA LEU A 145 5.50 24.22 1.67
C LEU A 145 4.42 25.29 1.49
N PRO A 146 4.79 26.43 0.88
CA PRO A 146 3.82 27.50 0.60
C PRO A 146 2.73 27.03 -0.38
N PRO A 147 1.48 27.54 -0.25
CA PRO A 147 0.46 27.34 -1.26
C PRO A 147 0.96 27.77 -2.65
N GLY A 148 0.69 26.95 -3.68
CA GLY A 148 1.08 27.20 -5.06
C GLY A 148 2.56 26.94 -5.39
N SER A 149 3.34 26.37 -4.46
CA SER A 149 4.78 26.09 -4.69
C SER A 149 5.05 24.80 -5.50
N ILE A 150 4.05 23.97 -5.71
CA ILE A 150 4.15 22.75 -6.54
C ILE A 150 2.92 22.66 -7.45
N ASP A 151 3.17 22.56 -8.75
CA ASP A 151 2.12 22.41 -9.76
C ASP A 151 1.74 20.95 -9.97
N ASP A 152 2.72 20.07 -10.20
CA ASP A 152 2.50 18.63 -10.37
C ASP A 152 3.16 17.81 -9.24
N PRO A 153 2.36 16.99 -8.52
CA PRO A 153 2.89 16.06 -7.51
C PRO A 153 3.93 15.06 -8.02
N ARG A 154 3.97 14.80 -9.32
CA ARG A 154 4.92 13.86 -9.94
C ARG A 154 6.23 14.52 -10.34
N GLU A 155 6.26 15.85 -10.36
CA GLU A 155 7.42 16.66 -10.69
C GLU A 155 7.68 17.64 -9.51
N PRO A 156 8.12 17.14 -8.35
CA PRO A 156 8.25 17.94 -7.13
C PRO A 156 9.40 18.98 -7.18
N GLY A 157 10.11 19.09 -8.29
CA GLY A 157 11.23 20.02 -8.43
C GLY A 157 12.32 19.80 -7.39
N ASP A 158 12.88 20.88 -6.86
CA ASP A 158 13.96 20.83 -5.85
C ASP A 158 13.54 20.34 -4.47
N PHE A 159 12.27 19.96 -4.27
CA PHE A 159 11.79 19.38 -3.00
C PHE A 159 12.57 18.12 -2.59
N LEU A 160 13.12 17.39 -3.58
CA LEU A 160 13.94 16.21 -3.37
C LEU A 160 15.41 16.51 -3.08
N SER A 161 15.89 17.72 -3.43
CA SER A 161 17.31 18.07 -3.35
C SER A 161 17.83 18.29 -1.92
N ASP A 162 16.96 18.31 -0.92
CA ASP A 162 17.30 18.66 0.48
C ASP A 162 17.52 17.41 1.39
N GLU A 163 17.77 16.22 0.84
CA GLU A 163 18.01 15.01 1.63
C GLU A 163 19.42 14.90 2.26
N HIS A 164 20.27 15.95 2.16
CA HIS A 164 21.65 15.91 2.66
C HIS A 164 22.05 17.14 3.49
N ARG A 165 21.22 17.55 4.45
CA ARG A 165 21.69 18.43 5.54
C ARG A 165 21.16 18.00 6.89
#